data_1faf1cee68267f3ee2a2f52782744ba9
#
_entry.id   1faf1cee68267f3ee2a2f52782744ba9
#
_cell.length_a   1.000
_cell.length_b   1.000
_cell.length_c   1.000
_cell.angle_alpha   90.00
_cell.angle_beta   90.00
_cell.angle_gamma   90.00
#
_symmetry.space_group_name_H-M   'P 1'
#
loop_
_entity.id
_entity.type
_entity.pdbx_description
1 polymer ?
#
loop_
_entity_poly.entity_id
_entity_poly.type
_entity_poly.pdbx_seq_one_letter_code
_entity_poly.pdbx_strand_id
1 'polypeptide(L)'
;MIRIREIDHIVLRVVDLDRMIRFYTEVLGCSIERRQDEIGLVQLRAGGSLVDLVPVDQKLGRMGGAPPGREGRNVDHFCFRVEPFDEAAIRAHLDRFDVANGASESRYGAEGEGPSIYINDPEGNTVELKGAPYSG
;
A
#
# COMPACT_ATOMS: atom_id res chain seq x y z
N MET A 1 -7.93 -23.94 18.04
CA MET A 1 -7.24 -23.94 16.74
C MET A 1 -7.37 -22.57 16.07
N ILE A 2 -6.29 -22.12 15.44
CA ILE A 2 -6.29 -20.83 14.72
C ILE A 2 -6.81 -21.07 13.30
N ARG A 3 -7.77 -20.24 12.86
CA ARG A 3 -8.29 -20.28 11.48
C ARG A 3 -8.16 -18.89 10.89
N ILE A 4 -7.16 -18.71 10.05
CA ILE A 4 -6.91 -17.42 9.40
C ILE A 4 -7.94 -17.23 8.29
N ARG A 5 -8.64 -16.09 8.31
CA ARG A 5 -9.56 -15.71 7.24
C ARG A 5 -8.82 -14.92 6.16
N GLU A 6 -8.11 -13.88 6.57
CA GLU A 6 -7.43 -12.97 5.64
C GLU A 6 -6.48 -12.06 6.41
N ILE A 7 -5.70 -11.27 5.71
CA ILE A 7 -4.87 -10.24 6.33
C ILE A 7 -5.80 -9.05 6.65
N ASP A 8 -5.85 -8.65 7.93
CA ASP A 8 -6.70 -7.55 8.40
C ASP A 8 -6.10 -6.19 8.03
N HIS A 9 -4.84 -5.97 8.40
CA HIS A 9 -4.16 -4.71 8.14
C HIS A 9 -2.65 -4.91 8.08
N ILE A 10 -1.97 -3.91 7.49
CA ILE A 10 -0.52 -3.79 7.54
C ILE A 10 -0.18 -2.46 8.18
N VAL A 11 1.01 -2.34 8.74
CA VAL A 11 1.48 -1.11 9.39
C VAL A 11 2.78 -0.69 8.73
N LEU A 12 2.81 0.53 8.23
CA LEU A 12 4.00 1.13 7.65
C LEU A 12 4.53 2.22 8.59
N ARG A 13 5.81 2.15 8.91
CA ARG A 13 6.50 3.23 9.60
C ARG A 13 6.88 4.28 8.56
N VAL A 14 6.57 5.55 8.85
CA VAL A 14 6.73 6.63 7.86
C VAL A 14 7.47 7.82 8.44
N VAL A 15 8.10 8.60 7.58
CA VAL A 15 8.84 9.81 7.95
C VAL A 15 7.97 11.05 7.71
N ASP A 16 7.37 11.17 6.54
CA ASP A 16 6.50 12.29 6.16
C ASP A 16 5.05 11.82 6.11
N LEU A 17 4.36 11.90 7.25
CA LEU A 17 3.01 11.40 7.40
C LEU A 17 2.03 12.04 6.40
N ASP A 18 2.03 13.36 6.28
CA ASP A 18 1.07 14.06 5.42
C ASP A 18 1.24 13.69 3.96
N ARG A 19 2.49 13.56 3.50
CA ARG A 19 2.79 13.16 2.13
C ARG A 19 2.32 11.73 1.87
N MET A 20 2.51 10.84 2.83
CA MET A 20 2.08 9.45 2.72
C MET A 20 0.56 9.32 2.74
N ILE A 21 -0.13 10.10 3.60
CA ILE A 21 -1.59 10.14 3.59
C ILE A 21 -2.10 10.59 2.22
N ARG A 22 -1.54 11.66 1.66
CA ARG A 22 -1.96 12.15 0.34
C ARG A 22 -1.78 11.09 -0.74
N PHE A 23 -0.65 10.39 -0.74
CA PHE A 23 -0.42 9.34 -1.73
C PHE A 23 -1.46 8.23 -1.64
N TYR A 24 -1.65 7.68 -0.45
CA TYR A 24 -2.59 6.55 -0.30
C TYR A 24 -4.05 6.95 -0.51
N THR A 25 -4.41 8.19 -0.21
CA THR A 25 -5.79 8.66 -0.43
C THR A 25 -6.01 9.16 -1.87
N GLU A 26 -5.16 10.03 -2.39
CA GLU A 26 -5.36 10.65 -3.69
C GLU A 26 -4.95 9.73 -4.85
N VAL A 27 -3.83 9.02 -4.73
CA VAL A 27 -3.35 8.13 -5.79
C VAL A 27 -4.04 6.77 -5.72
N LEU A 28 -4.08 6.16 -4.54
CA LEU A 28 -4.56 4.79 -4.40
C LEU A 28 -6.03 4.68 -3.96
N GLY A 29 -6.68 5.79 -3.68
CA GLY A 29 -8.11 5.79 -3.38
C GLY A 29 -8.50 5.29 -1.99
N CYS A 30 -7.54 5.19 -1.07
CA CYS A 30 -7.86 4.90 0.32
C CYS A 30 -8.60 6.08 0.96
N SER A 31 -9.32 5.82 2.05
CA SER A 31 -9.96 6.88 2.83
C SER A 31 -9.46 6.82 4.27
N ILE A 32 -9.45 7.97 4.95
CA ILE A 32 -9.06 7.99 6.35
C ILE A 32 -10.17 7.34 7.17
N GLU A 33 -9.82 6.22 7.82
CA GLU A 33 -10.75 5.50 8.69
C GLU A 33 -10.74 6.08 10.11
N ARG A 34 -9.53 6.32 10.64
CA ARG A 34 -9.37 6.75 12.02
C ARG A 34 -8.01 7.43 12.22
N ARG A 35 -7.97 8.44 13.07
CA ARG A 35 -6.72 9.08 13.51
C ARG A 35 -6.65 9.05 15.03
N GLN A 36 -5.46 8.73 15.55
CA GLN A 36 -5.12 8.83 16.96
C GLN A 36 -3.80 9.57 17.05
N ASP A 37 -3.86 10.90 16.93
CA ASP A 37 -2.67 11.75 16.85
C ASP A 37 -1.81 11.68 18.12
N GLU A 38 -2.43 11.44 19.27
CA GLU A 38 -1.73 11.37 20.56
C GLU A 38 -0.73 10.20 20.64
N ILE A 39 -0.93 9.13 19.84
CA ILE A 39 0.01 7.99 19.78
C ILE A 39 0.70 7.88 18.43
N GLY A 40 0.37 8.76 17.48
CA GLY A 40 0.94 8.74 16.14
C GLY A 40 0.45 7.54 15.33
N LEU A 41 -0.86 7.46 15.11
CA LEU A 41 -1.48 6.39 14.32
C LEU A 41 -2.54 6.98 13.40
N VAL A 42 -2.41 6.70 12.11
CA VAL A 42 -3.44 7.01 11.11
C VAL A 42 -3.80 5.71 10.40
N GLN A 43 -5.07 5.39 10.40
CA GLN A 43 -5.57 4.15 9.77
C GLN A 43 -6.34 4.50 8.51
N LEU A 44 -5.92 3.92 7.39
CA LEU A 44 -6.50 4.18 6.08
C LEU A 44 -7.27 2.95 5.60
N ARG A 45 -8.49 3.17 5.14
CA ARG A 45 -9.33 2.10 4.58
C ARG A 45 -8.88 1.80 3.15
N ALA A 46 -8.54 0.54 2.88
CA ALA A 46 -8.16 0.03 1.57
C ALA A 46 -9.02 -1.22 1.28
N GLY A 47 -10.23 -0.98 0.71
CA GLY A 47 -11.17 -2.08 0.53
C GLY A 47 -11.57 -2.75 1.84
N GLY A 48 -11.38 -4.04 1.95
CA GLY A 48 -11.67 -4.81 3.17
C GLY A 48 -10.59 -4.77 4.24
N SER A 49 -9.45 -4.12 3.97
CA SER A 49 -8.30 -4.08 4.86
C SER A 49 -7.95 -2.65 5.25
N LEU A 50 -7.02 -2.51 6.20
CA LEU A 50 -6.47 -1.19 6.55
C LEU A 50 -4.98 -1.13 6.21
N VAL A 51 -4.53 0.06 5.87
CA VAL A 51 -3.12 0.43 5.86
C VAL A 51 -2.93 1.44 6.97
N ASP A 52 -2.17 1.07 7.98
CA ASP A 52 -1.88 1.95 9.11
C ASP A 52 -0.55 2.65 8.88
N LEU A 53 -0.50 3.94 9.18
CA LEU A 53 0.72 4.74 9.07
C LEU A 53 1.12 5.20 10.47
N VAL A 54 2.38 4.94 10.84
CA VAL A 54 2.91 5.34 12.15
C VAL A 54 4.20 6.15 11.95
N PRO A 55 4.15 7.47 12.20
CA PRO A 55 5.36 8.30 12.08
C PRO A 55 6.46 7.83 13.01
N VAL A 56 7.69 7.72 12.49
CA VAL A 56 8.84 7.18 13.23
C VAL A 56 9.23 8.01 14.44
N ASP A 57 8.86 9.30 14.47
CA ASP A 57 9.15 10.22 15.58
C ASP A 57 8.02 10.33 16.61
N GLN A 58 6.93 9.58 16.43
CA GLN A 58 5.80 9.56 17.34
C GLN A 58 5.82 8.30 18.21
N LYS A 59 4.93 8.22 19.18
CA LYS A 59 4.96 7.18 20.21
C LYS A 59 5.06 5.76 19.66
N LEU A 60 4.14 5.37 18.78
CA LEU A 60 4.15 4.01 18.21
C LEU A 60 5.32 3.80 17.25
N GLY A 61 5.56 4.76 16.37
CA GLY A 61 6.61 4.64 15.36
C GLY A 61 8.01 4.52 15.95
N ARG A 62 8.26 5.18 17.06
CA ARG A 62 9.56 5.14 17.73
C ARG A 62 9.95 3.76 18.25
N MET A 63 8.96 2.90 18.51
CA MET A 63 9.22 1.56 19.04
C MET A 63 10.01 0.68 18.07
N GLY A 64 10.00 1.01 16.78
CA GLY A 64 10.72 0.25 15.77
C GLY A 64 12.18 0.67 15.57
N GLY A 65 12.66 1.67 16.30
CA GLY A 65 14.06 2.14 16.18
C GLY A 65 14.27 3.03 14.95
N ALA A 66 15.42 2.88 14.29
CA ALA A 66 15.79 3.70 13.14
C ALA A 66 14.70 3.69 12.06
N PRO A 67 14.49 4.83 11.35
CA PRO A 67 13.46 4.88 10.30
C PRO A 67 13.80 3.92 9.16
N PRO A 68 12.76 3.39 8.47
CA PRO A 68 12.99 2.53 7.32
C PRO A 68 13.60 3.32 6.16
N GLY A 69 14.34 2.62 5.30
CA GLY A 69 15.02 3.22 4.16
C GLY A 69 15.40 2.14 3.16
N ARG A 70 16.33 2.48 2.27
CA ARG A 70 16.76 1.53 1.23
C ARG A 70 17.32 0.23 1.78
N GLU A 71 18.02 0.28 2.90
CA GLU A 71 18.67 -0.89 3.52
C GLU A 71 17.83 -1.53 4.60
N GLY A 72 16.79 -0.88 5.07
CA GLY A 72 15.91 -1.42 6.10
C GLY A 72 14.49 -1.04 5.78
N ARG A 73 13.93 -1.62 4.73
CA ARG A 73 12.56 -1.32 4.30
C ARG A 73 11.53 -1.88 5.27
N ASN A 74 10.35 -1.29 5.29
CA ASN A 74 9.24 -1.80 6.09
C ASN A 74 8.93 -3.27 5.77
N VAL A 75 8.81 -3.57 4.49
CA VAL A 75 8.53 -4.90 3.95
C VAL A 75 9.18 -5.01 2.59
N ASP A 76 9.25 -6.20 2.01
CA ASP A 76 9.66 -6.35 0.60
C ASP A 76 8.66 -5.62 -0.30
N HIS A 77 7.40 -5.99 -0.23
CA HIS A 77 6.28 -5.31 -0.88
C HIS A 77 4.97 -5.84 -0.30
N PHE A 78 3.88 -5.19 -0.64
CA PHE A 78 2.54 -5.70 -0.37
C PHE A 78 1.65 -5.41 -1.57
N CYS A 79 0.54 -6.14 -1.68
CA CYS A 79 -0.28 -6.14 -2.87
C CYS A 79 -1.73 -5.79 -2.57
N PHE A 80 -2.29 -4.90 -3.38
CA PHE A 80 -3.72 -4.64 -3.41
C PHE A 80 -4.36 -5.38 -4.58
N ARG A 81 -5.46 -6.05 -4.32
CA ARG A 81 -6.32 -6.57 -5.35
C ARG A 81 -7.23 -5.44 -5.84
N VAL A 82 -7.04 -5.03 -7.10
CA VAL A 82 -7.76 -3.90 -7.70
C VAL A 82 -8.89 -4.42 -8.59
N GLU A 83 -10.08 -3.83 -8.45
CA GLU A 83 -11.24 -4.22 -9.26
C GLU A 83 -12.10 -2.99 -9.58
N PRO A 84 -12.41 -2.71 -10.86
CA PRO A 84 -11.86 -3.41 -12.02
C PRO A 84 -10.38 -3.07 -12.24
N PHE A 85 -9.65 -3.98 -12.87
CA PHE A 85 -8.26 -3.74 -13.26
C PHE A 85 -8.25 -3.37 -14.74
N ASP A 86 -8.24 -2.08 -15.03
CA ASP A 86 -8.11 -1.52 -16.37
C ASP A 86 -6.71 -0.94 -16.49
N GLU A 87 -5.82 -1.64 -17.14
CA GLU A 87 -4.40 -1.28 -17.22
C GLU A 87 -4.19 0.13 -17.77
N ALA A 88 -4.85 0.46 -18.88
CA ALA A 88 -4.67 1.77 -19.50
C ALA A 88 -5.14 2.89 -18.58
N ALA A 89 -6.29 2.72 -17.92
CA ALA A 89 -6.84 3.70 -17.00
C ALA A 89 -5.97 3.85 -15.75
N ILE A 90 -5.49 2.73 -15.20
CA ILE A 90 -4.60 2.73 -14.03
C ILE A 90 -3.31 3.47 -14.36
N ARG A 91 -2.66 3.16 -15.48
CA ARG A 91 -1.42 3.79 -15.88
C ARG A 91 -1.58 5.28 -16.14
N ALA A 92 -2.66 5.68 -16.81
CA ALA A 92 -2.96 7.09 -17.05
C ALA A 92 -3.18 7.85 -15.74
N HIS A 93 -3.86 7.23 -14.77
CA HIS A 93 -4.06 7.80 -13.44
C HIS A 93 -2.72 7.99 -12.70
N LEU A 94 -1.87 6.97 -12.71
CA LEU A 94 -0.55 7.03 -12.09
C LEU A 94 0.32 8.12 -12.73
N ASP A 95 0.27 8.23 -14.06
CA ASP A 95 1.01 9.26 -14.79
C ASP A 95 0.58 10.67 -14.39
N ARG A 96 -0.70 10.89 -14.13
CA ARG A 96 -1.21 12.21 -13.69
C ARG A 96 -0.65 12.63 -12.34
N PHE A 97 -0.26 11.67 -11.51
CA PHE A 97 0.35 11.94 -10.20
C PHE A 97 1.88 11.78 -10.21
N ASP A 98 2.47 11.65 -11.40
CA ASP A 98 3.91 11.47 -11.57
C ASP A 98 4.45 10.24 -10.85
N VAL A 99 3.65 9.18 -10.77
CA VAL A 99 4.05 7.90 -10.19
C VAL A 99 4.60 7.02 -11.31
N ALA A 100 5.89 6.66 -11.21
CA ALA A 100 6.53 5.80 -12.19
C ALA A 100 5.81 4.44 -12.25
N ASN A 101 5.55 3.97 -13.47
CA ASN A 101 4.84 2.72 -13.69
C ASN A 101 5.27 2.12 -15.02
N GLY A 102 4.94 0.86 -15.24
CA GLY A 102 5.21 0.15 -16.48
C GLY A 102 4.04 -0.72 -16.87
N ALA A 103 4.19 -1.43 -17.99
CA ALA A 103 3.19 -2.39 -18.44
C ALA A 103 3.02 -3.49 -17.41
N SER A 104 1.80 -4.03 -17.31
CA SER A 104 1.53 -5.15 -16.42
C SER A 104 2.29 -6.40 -16.85
N GLU A 105 2.61 -7.23 -15.86
CA GLU A 105 3.17 -8.56 -16.08
C GLU A 105 2.28 -9.58 -15.38
N SER A 106 2.34 -10.83 -15.84
CA SER A 106 1.59 -11.90 -15.20
C SER A 106 2.28 -12.33 -13.92
N ARG A 107 1.53 -12.31 -12.80
CA ARG A 107 2.05 -12.78 -11.51
C ARG A 107 1.00 -13.60 -10.78
N TYR A 108 1.47 -14.57 -10.03
CA TYR A 108 0.62 -15.44 -9.23
C TYR A 108 0.32 -14.79 -7.88
N GLY A 109 -0.92 -14.83 -7.46
CA GLY A 109 -1.35 -14.32 -6.17
C GLY A 109 -2.39 -15.22 -5.54
N ALA A 110 -3.09 -14.71 -4.55
CA ALA A 110 -4.05 -15.48 -3.75
C ALA A 110 -5.15 -16.17 -4.59
N GLU A 111 -5.53 -15.55 -5.71
CA GLU A 111 -6.57 -16.07 -6.59
C GLU A 111 -6.03 -16.75 -7.85
N GLY A 112 -4.72 -16.69 -8.10
CA GLY A 112 -4.08 -17.27 -9.29
C GLY A 112 -3.30 -16.25 -10.09
N GLU A 113 -2.90 -16.63 -11.32
CA GLU A 113 -2.19 -15.76 -12.25
C GLU A 113 -3.08 -14.64 -12.75
N GLY A 114 -2.57 -13.44 -12.73
CA GLY A 114 -3.28 -12.28 -13.25
C GLY A 114 -2.35 -11.11 -13.52
N PRO A 115 -2.87 -10.02 -14.11
CA PRO A 115 -2.05 -8.85 -14.43
C PRO A 115 -1.63 -8.12 -13.16
N SER A 116 -0.40 -7.60 -13.15
CA SER A 116 0.18 -6.96 -11.97
C SER A 116 1.11 -5.83 -12.39
N ILE A 117 1.04 -4.72 -11.67
CA ILE A 117 1.90 -3.54 -11.85
C ILE A 117 2.54 -3.22 -10.50
N TYR A 118 3.87 -3.02 -10.47
CA TYR A 118 4.56 -2.51 -9.30
C TYR A 118 4.71 -1.00 -9.36
N ILE A 119 4.48 -0.34 -8.23
CA ILE A 119 4.75 1.09 -8.04
C ILE A 119 5.46 1.29 -6.71
N ASN A 120 5.97 2.50 -6.47
CA ASN A 120 6.54 2.87 -5.18
C ASN A 120 5.77 4.05 -4.61
N ASP A 121 5.58 4.02 -3.30
CA ASP A 121 5.04 5.19 -2.60
C ASP A 121 6.16 6.23 -2.41
N PRO A 122 5.84 7.44 -1.89
CA PRO A 122 6.85 8.51 -1.76
C PRO A 122 8.05 8.17 -0.90
N GLU A 123 7.95 7.18 -0.02
CA GLU A 123 9.06 6.76 0.85
C GLU A 123 9.71 5.46 0.39
N GLY A 124 9.38 5.02 -0.83
CA GLY A 124 10.03 3.87 -1.45
C GLY A 124 9.46 2.50 -1.07
N ASN A 125 8.32 2.45 -0.38
CA ASN A 125 7.65 1.17 -0.17
C ASN A 125 7.09 0.68 -1.51
N THR A 126 7.37 -0.56 -1.86
CA THR A 126 6.88 -1.16 -3.10
C THR A 126 5.45 -1.66 -2.89
N VAL A 127 4.57 -1.24 -3.77
CA VAL A 127 3.16 -1.63 -3.77
C VAL A 127 2.85 -2.33 -5.08
N GLU A 128 2.25 -3.50 -4.99
CA GLU A 128 1.78 -4.24 -6.16
C GLU A 128 0.28 -4.00 -6.33
N LEU A 129 -0.13 -3.69 -7.57
CA LEU A 129 -1.54 -3.56 -7.95
C LEU A 129 -1.87 -4.74 -8.84
N LYS A 130 -2.75 -5.61 -8.39
CA LYS A 130 -3.04 -6.87 -9.06
C LYS A 130 -4.51 -6.99 -9.43
N GLY A 131 -4.76 -7.39 -10.66
CA GLY A 131 -6.12 -7.63 -11.16
C GLY A 131 -6.61 -9.05 -10.87
N ALA A 132 -7.83 -9.32 -11.34
CA ALA A 132 -8.42 -10.64 -11.28
C ALA A 132 -7.55 -11.66 -12.03
N PRO A 133 -7.57 -12.94 -11.61
CA PRO A 133 -6.86 -13.96 -12.34
C PRO A 133 -7.40 -14.06 -13.77
N TYR A 134 -6.53 -14.45 -14.69
CA TYR A 134 -6.97 -14.70 -16.06
C TYR A 134 -8.02 -15.81 -16.04
N SER A 135 -9.06 -15.62 -16.81
CA SER A 135 -10.07 -16.64 -16.95
C SER A 135 -9.50 -17.80 -17.77
N GLY A 136 -9.56 -18.99 -17.22
CA GLY A 136 -8.97 -20.17 -17.87
C GLY A 136 -9.90 -21.33 -17.87
#